data_0f165702ce1e0e9e9a6cab546e518874
#
_entry.id   0f165702ce1e0e9e9a6cab546e518874
#
_cell.length_a   1.000
_cell.length_b   1.000
_cell.length_c   1.000
_cell.angle_alpha   90.00
_cell.angle_beta   90.00
_cell.angle_gamma   90.00
#
_symmetry.space_group_name_H-M   'P 1'
#
loop_
_entity.id
_entity.type
_entity.pdbx_description
1 polymer ?
#
loop_
_entity_poly.entity_id
_entity_poly.type
_entity_poly.pdbx_seq_one_letter_code
_entity_poly.pdbx_strand_id
1 'polypeptide(L)'
;MGLLEFDKLPINTLVGADWDTFRKVTARQQIDKGFKGKYRLTTGVCRLLSALKPIEDSRFKKLADKPLEMDPLFILGHWRSGTTFVHNIFACDKHFGYTTTYQTVFPHLMLWGQPFFKKNMAFLMPDKRPTDNMELKVDLPQEEEFALSNMMPYTYYNFWFFPKRWMEYCDRYLLFNDITEEEQRIFMDTFMRLVKVSLWNTNGTQYLSKNPPHTGRVKTLLEMFPNAKFIYLKRNPYTVFESTRSFFTNTIQPLRLQDITNEQIEANFIEVYRRLFYKYEEEKHLIPEGNLVEVKFEDFEKDAFAMTENIYGSLNLPGFKESKADIEKYLGKKKGYKKNQYKYEDRTVRLVEENWGMALKEWGYSL
;
A
#
# COMPACT_ATOMS: atom_id res chain seq x y z
N MET A 1 8.38 13.60 -19.20
CA MET A 1 7.45 12.81 -20.06
C MET A 1 7.96 11.39 -20.07
N GLY A 2 7.33 10.48 -19.32
CA GLY A 2 7.79 9.09 -19.22
C GLY A 2 7.67 8.39 -20.58
N LEU A 3 8.63 7.55 -20.92
CA LEU A 3 8.69 6.84 -22.19
C LEU A 3 7.70 5.67 -22.28
N LEU A 4 7.14 5.21 -21.16
CA LEU A 4 6.27 4.04 -21.10
C LEU A 4 4.91 4.42 -20.54
N GLU A 5 3.86 4.05 -21.25
CA GLU A 5 2.50 4.05 -20.75
C GLU A 5 2.30 2.85 -19.81
N PHE A 6 1.67 3.08 -18.65
CA PHE A 6 1.53 2.07 -17.61
C PHE A 6 0.79 0.81 -18.08
N ASP A 7 -0.22 0.96 -18.92
CA ASP A 7 -1.01 -0.11 -19.50
C ASP A 7 -0.27 -0.93 -20.58
N LYS A 8 0.82 -0.39 -21.14
CA LYS A 8 1.67 -1.03 -22.15
C LYS A 8 3.00 -1.55 -21.61
N LEU A 9 3.16 -1.62 -20.28
CA LEU A 9 4.39 -2.13 -19.69
C LEU A 9 4.68 -3.57 -20.14
N PRO A 10 5.85 -3.84 -20.75
CA PRO A 10 6.21 -5.18 -21.21
C PRO A 10 6.66 -6.11 -20.08
N ILE A 11 6.82 -5.57 -18.89
CA ILE A 11 7.20 -6.26 -17.64
C ILE A 11 6.16 -5.97 -16.56
N ASN A 12 6.09 -6.80 -15.53
CA ASN A 12 5.31 -6.50 -14.33
C ASN A 12 6.19 -6.11 -13.14
N THR A 13 5.58 -5.65 -12.04
CA THR A 13 6.30 -5.13 -10.87
C THR A 13 7.08 -6.20 -10.10
N LEU A 14 6.90 -7.51 -10.37
CA LEU A 14 7.77 -8.59 -9.87
C LEU A 14 9.20 -8.54 -10.41
N VAL A 15 9.50 -7.62 -11.33
CA VAL A 15 10.85 -7.41 -11.86
C VAL A 15 11.88 -7.10 -10.77
N GLY A 16 11.44 -6.52 -9.66
CA GLY A 16 12.29 -6.20 -8.52
C GLY A 16 12.49 -7.34 -7.53
N ALA A 17 11.81 -8.47 -7.71
CA ALA A 17 11.96 -9.62 -6.82
C ALA A 17 13.34 -10.28 -6.97
N ASP A 18 13.85 -10.87 -5.90
CA ASP A 18 14.95 -11.81 -6.05
C ASP A 18 14.47 -13.12 -6.68
N TRP A 19 15.44 -13.88 -7.25
CA TRP A 19 15.12 -15.08 -8.03
C TRP A 19 14.40 -16.15 -7.22
N ASP A 20 14.70 -16.33 -5.94
CA ASP A 20 14.03 -17.31 -5.09
C ASP A 20 12.58 -16.92 -4.82
N THR A 21 12.34 -15.67 -4.45
CA THR A 21 10.99 -15.09 -4.29
C THR A 21 10.19 -15.20 -5.59
N PHE A 22 10.76 -14.75 -6.72
CA PHE A 22 10.10 -14.82 -8.02
C PHE A 22 9.68 -16.25 -8.36
N ARG A 23 10.58 -17.21 -8.17
CA ARG A 23 10.33 -18.62 -8.43
C ARG A 23 9.20 -19.17 -7.54
N LYS A 24 9.20 -18.84 -6.24
CA LYS A 24 8.16 -19.26 -5.29
C LYS A 24 6.80 -18.66 -5.63
N VAL A 25 6.75 -17.37 -5.96
CA VAL A 25 5.51 -16.68 -6.36
C VAL A 25 4.92 -17.27 -7.64
N THR A 26 5.77 -17.61 -8.62
CA THR A 26 5.32 -18.12 -9.92
C THR A 26 5.20 -19.64 -9.97
N ALA A 27 5.74 -20.36 -8.96
CA ALA A 27 5.61 -21.82 -8.87
C ALA A 27 4.14 -22.21 -8.80
N ARG A 28 3.76 -23.26 -9.54
CA ARG A 28 2.38 -23.77 -9.58
C ARG A 28 1.34 -22.77 -10.14
N GLN A 29 1.79 -21.68 -10.75
CA GLN A 29 0.90 -20.71 -11.39
C GLN A 29 0.80 -21.00 -12.89
N GLN A 30 -0.43 -20.99 -13.39
CA GLN A 30 -0.65 -21.03 -14.82
C GLN A 30 -0.45 -19.64 -15.41
N ILE A 31 0.46 -19.49 -16.36
CA ILE A 31 0.62 -18.26 -17.14
C ILE A 31 -0.20 -18.40 -18.42
N ASP A 32 -1.21 -17.54 -18.60
CA ASP A 32 -2.06 -17.60 -19.79
C ASP A 32 -1.28 -17.16 -21.04
N LYS A 33 -1.68 -17.67 -22.23
CA LYS A 33 -0.88 -17.56 -23.48
C LYS A 33 -0.48 -16.13 -23.82
N GLY A 34 -1.40 -15.17 -23.62
CA GLY A 34 -1.18 -13.75 -23.93
C GLY A 34 -0.09 -13.08 -23.08
N PHE A 35 0.26 -13.64 -21.92
CA PHE A 35 1.21 -13.04 -20.97
C PHE A 35 2.59 -13.72 -20.95
N LYS A 36 2.81 -14.76 -21.77
CA LYS A 36 4.10 -15.49 -21.79
C LYS A 36 5.29 -14.60 -22.15
N GLY A 37 5.11 -13.61 -23.03
CA GLY A 37 6.15 -12.65 -23.39
C GLY A 37 6.54 -11.78 -22.19
N LYS A 38 5.54 -11.17 -21.52
CA LYS A 38 5.73 -10.37 -20.31
C LYS A 38 6.40 -11.18 -19.18
N TYR A 39 5.94 -12.41 -18.95
CA TYR A 39 6.54 -13.32 -17.96
C TYR A 39 8.02 -13.60 -18.25
N ARG A 40 8.37 -13.96 -19.52
CA ARG A 40 9.76 -14.25 -19.90
C ARG A 40 10.68 -13.04 -19.74
N LEU A 41 10.23 -11.86 -20.15
CA LEU A 41 11.01 -10.63 -20.01
C LEU A 41 11.21 -10.28 -18.53
N THR A 42 10.13 -10.33 -17.73
CA THR A 42 10.21 -10.12 -16.28
C THR A 42 11.18 -11.11 -15.62
N THR A 43 11.12 -12.41 -16.03
CA THR A 43 12.04 -13.45 -15.55
C THR A 43 13.50 -13.11 -15.84
N GLY A 44 13.79 -12.65 -17.06
CA GLY A 44 15.15 -12.29 -17.46
C GLY A 44 15.73 -11.15 -16.64
N VAL A 45 14.95 -10.06 -16.47
CA VAL A 45 15.38 -8.90 -15.68
C VAL A 45 15.50 -9.25 -14.19
N CYS A 46 14.55 -9.99 -13.62
CA CYS A 46 14.60 -10.46 -12.23
C CYS A 46 15.88 -11.27 -11.97
N ARG A 47 16.25 -12.21 -12.83
CA ARG A 47 17.50 -12.99 -12.68
C ARG A 47 18.74 -12.10 -12.67
N LEU A 48 18.77 -11.11 -13.57
CA LEU A 48 19.91 -10.18 -13.66
C LEU A 48 20.02 -9.35 -12.39
N LEU A 49 18.91 -8.77 -11.89
CA LEU A 49 18.91 -7.93 -10.70
C LEU A 49 19.17 -8.75 -9.43
N SER A 50 18.72 -9.99 -9.36
CA SER A 50 18.99 -10.91 -8.24
C SER A 50 20.47 -11.12 -7.97
N ALA A 51 21.33 -11.04 -8.98
CA ALA A 51 22.78 -11.16 -8.80
C ALA A 51 23.37 -10.05 -7.92
N LEU A 52 22.66 -8.94 -7.75
CA LEU A 52 23.07 -7.80 -6.92
C LEU A 52 22.63 -7.90 -5.45
N LYS A 53 21.69 -8.79 -5.15
CA LYS A 53 21.13 -8.98 -3.79
C LYS A 53 22.19 -9.25 -2.70
N PRO A 54 23.26 -10.06 -2.91
CA PRO A 54 24.27 -10.28 -1.88
C PRO A 54 24.97 -9.00 -1.42
N ILE A 55 25.09 -7.99 -2.30
CA ILE A 55 25.68 -6.68 -1.96
C ILE A 55 24.74 -5.93 -1.01
N GLU A 56 23.44 -5.94 -1.32
CA GLU A 56 22.41 -5.36 -0.48
C GLU A 56 22.34 -6.02 0.89
N ASP A 57 22.35 -7.36 0.93
CA ASP A 57 22.31 -8.13 2.18
C ASP A 57 23.53 -7.86 3.06
N SER A 58 24.72 -7.74 2.46
CA SER A 58 25.94 -7.37 3.20
C SER A 58 25.85 -5.98 3.83
N ARG A 59 25.21 -5.03 3.14
CA ARG A 59 24.99 -3.67 3.69
C ARG A 59 23.91 -3.66 4.76
N PHE A 60 22.86 -4.44 4.60
CA PHE A 60 21.78 -4.55 5.58
C PHE A 60 22.29 -5.07 6.94
N LYS A 61 23.28 -5.95 7.00
CA LYS A 61 23.87 -6.44 8.26
C LYS A 61 24.25 -5.33 9.22
N LYS A 62 24.64 -4.14 8.72
CA LYS A 62 24.98 -2.98 9.54
C LYS A 62 23.76 -2.29 10.18
N LEU A 63 22.55 -2.58 9.67
CA LEU A 63 21.30 -2.01 10.15
C LEU A 63 20.48 -3.04 10.93
N ALA A 64 20.76 -4.33 10.76
CA ALA A 64 19.95 -5.43 11.28
C ALA A 64 19.71 -5.32 12.79
N ASP A 65 20.77 -5.03 13.56
CA ASP A 65 20.74 -4.97 15.02
C ASP A 65 20.36 -3.59 15.59
N LYS A 66 20.17 -2.57 14.73
CA LYS A 66 19.76 -1.25 15.20
C LYS A 66 18.31 -1.31 15.70
N PRO A 67 18.02 -0.89 16.93
CA PRO A 67 16.65 -0.77 17.42
C PRO A 67 15.91 0.35 16.65
N LEU A 68 14.59 0.28 16.63
CA LEU A 68 13.77 1.42 16.21
C LEU A 68 13.73 2.44 17.35
N GLU A 69 13.77 3.72 17.01
CA GLU A 69 13.65 4.79 17.98
C GLU A 69 12.22 4.96 18.49
N MET A 70 11.26 4.75 17.59
CA MET A 70 9.82 4.86 17.88
C MET A 70 9.05 3.77 17.13
N ASP A 71 7.96 3.29 17.72
CA ASP A 71 7.03 2.41 17.05
C ASP A 71 6.31 3.15 15.90
N PRO A 72 5.94 2.44 14.81
CA PRO A 72 5.35 3.05 13.63
C PRO A 72 4.02 3.77 13.85
N LEU A 73 3.71 4.71 12.94
CA LEU A 73 2.36 5.23 12.70
C LEU A 73 1.77 4.55 11.48
N PHE A 74 0.64 3.86 11.64
CA PHE A 74 -0.07 3.17 10.57
C PHE A 74 -1.30 3.94 10.12
N ILE A 75 -1.39 4.25 8.82
CA ILE A 75 -2.60 4.77 8.19
C ILE A 75 -3.36 3.61 7.58
N LEU A 76 -4.44 3.23 8.22
CA LEU A 76 -5.33 2.14 7.86
C LEU A 76 -6.55 2.64 7.08
N GLY A 77 -7.26 1.71 6.45
CA GLY A 77 -8.49 1.94 5.70
C GLY A 77 -8.48 1.17 4.39
N HIS A 78 -9.66 1.02 3.81
CA HIS A 78 -9.80 0.37 2.51
C HIS A 78 -9.14 1.18 1.39
N TRP A 79 -8.75 0.51 0.30
CA TRP A 79 -8.34 1.22 -0.92
C TRP A 79 -9.38 2.28 -1.28
N ARG A 80 -8.94 3.42 -1.77
CA ARG A 80 -9.80 4.54 -2.19
C ARG A 80 -10.51 5.30 -1.06
N SER A 81 -10.18 5.04 0.20
CA SER A 81 -10.68 5.81 1.35
C SER A 81 -9.95 7.13 1.59
N GLY A 82 -9.00 7.53 0.72
CA GLY A 82 -8.26 8.79 0.88
C GLY A 82 -6.94 8.64 1.66
N THR A 83 -6.54 7.43 2.01
CA THR A 83 -5.31 7.12 2.77
C THR A 83 -4.05 7.71 2.14
N THR A 84 -3.94 7.77 0.81
CA THR A 84 -2.79 8.38 0.12
C THR A 84 -2.69 9.89 0.36
N PHE A 85 -3.82 10.60 0.45
CA PHE A 85 -3.82 12.05 0.72
C PHE A 85 -3.29 12.31 2.13
N VAL A 86 -3.79 11.59 3.12
CA VAL A 86 -3.31 11.65 4.51
C VAL A 86 -1.83 11.28 4.60
N HIS A 87 -1.41 10.17 3.95
CA HIS A 87 -0.02 9.74 3.91
C HIS A 87 0.92 10.84 3.40
N ASN A 88 0.56 11.51 2.32
CA ASN A 88 1.37 12.58 1.75
C ASN A 88 1.44 13.83 2.66
N ILE A 89 0.40 14.11 3.46
CA ILE A 89 0.42 15.19 4.43
C ILE A 89 1.39 14.86 5.56
N PHE A 90 1.27 13.67 6.15
CA PHE A 90 2.17 13.25 7.23
C PHE A 90 3.62 13.08 6.75
N ALA A 91 3.83 12.68 5.51
CA ALA A 91 5.17 12.61 4.89
C ALA A 91 5.83 13.99 4.68
N CYS A 92 5.14 15.10 4.91
CA CYS A 92 5.77 16.43 4.97
C CYS A 92 6.57 16.63 6.26
N ASP A 93 6.29 15.85 7.30
CA ASP A 93 7.04 15.85 8.54
C ASP A 93 8.28 14.98 8.41
N LYS A 94 9.46 15.58 8.62
CA LYS A 94 10.75 14.91 8.48
C LYS A 94 11.06 13.90 9.59
N HIS A 95 10.29 13.88 10.66
CA HIS A 95 10.38 12.82 11.66
C HIS A 95 9.94 11.48 11.08
N PHE A 96 9.04 11.50 10.11
CA PHE A 96 8.58 10.29 9.47
C PHE A 96 9.51 9.82 8.35
N GLY A 97 9.86 8.55 8.42
CA GLY A 97 10.44 7.83 7.30
C GLY A 97 9.40 6.86 6.71
N TYR A 98 9.45 6.63 5.42
CA TYR A 98 8.47 5.83 4.71
C TYR A 98 9.10 5.05 3.55
N THR A 99 8.40 4.03 3.07
CA THR A 99 8.80 3.31 1.85
C THR A 99 8.48 4.16 0.62
N THR A 100 9.50 4.42 -0.19
CA THR A 100 9.37 5.25 -1.40
C THR A 100 8.92 4.43 -2.61
N THR A 101 8.40 5.10 -3.65
CA THR A 101 8.05 4.47 -4.93
C THR A 101 9.23 3.68 -5.53
N TYR A 102 10.47 4.21 -5.43
CA TYR A 102 11.67 3.49 -5.85
C TYR A 102 11.84 2.17 -5.09
N GLN A 103 11.71 2.21 -3.77
CA GLN A 103 11.89 1.04 -2.91
C GLN A 103 10.85 -0.06 -3.16
N THR A 104 9.64 0.32 -3.60
CA THR A 104 8.61 -0.68 -3.94
C THR A 104 8.94 -1.47 -5.21
N VAL A 105 9.69 -0.88 -6.13
CA VAL A 105 10.09 -1.55 -7.37
C VAL A 105 11.42 -2.28 -7.22
N PHE A 106 12.38 -1.71 -6.47
CA PHE A 106 13.74 -2.25 -6.32
C PHE A 106 14.14 -2.48 -4.85
N PRO A 107 13.41 -3.33 -4.09
CA PRO A 107 13.66 -3.51 -2.65
C PRO A 107 15.00 -4.21 -2.34
N HIS A 108 15.64 -4.83 -3.31
CA HIS A 108 16.96 -5.42 -3.17
C HIS A 108 18.11 -4.53 -3.67
N LEU A 109 17.82 -3.22 -3.87
CA LEU A 109 18.80 -2.20 -4.31
C LEU A 109 18.58 -0.89 -3.54
N MET A 110 18.13 -0.97 -2.29
CA MET A 110 17.79 0.19 -1.47
C MET A 110 19.01 0.81 -0.79
N LEU A 111 20.03 0.02 -0.50
CA LEU A 111 21.27 0.43 0.16
C LEU A 111 22.47 0.56 -0.79
N TRP A 112 22.32 0.06 -2.02
CA TRP A 112 23.36 0.07 -3.02
C TRP A 112 22.83 0.52 -4.39
N GLY A 113 23.59 1.36 -5.07
CA GLY A 113 23.27 1.76 -6.45
C GLY A 113 22.05 2.67 -6.64
N GLN A 114 21.41 3.12 -5.56
CA GLN A 114 20.22 3.96 -5.60
C GLN A 114 20.28 5.12 -6.60
N PRO A 115 21.34 5.98 -6.64
CA PRO A 115 21.35 7.13 -7.54
C PRO A 115 21.22 6.73 -9.00
N PHE A 116 21.88 5.64 -9.39
CA PHE A 116 21.83 5.11 -10.75
C PHE A 116 20.44 4.58 -11.08
N PHE A 117 19.88 3.70 -10.24
CA PHE A 117 18.59 3.07 -10.50
C PHE A 117 17.43 4.05 -10.39
N LYS A 118 17.46 4.99 -9.43
CA LYS A 118 16.47 6.07 -9.31
C LYS A 118 16.43 6.95 -10.55
N LYS A 119 17.59 7.35 -11.08
CA LYS A 119 17.66 8.16 -12.30
C LYS A 119 17.04 7.46 -13.50
N ASN A 120 17.36 6.18 -13.70
CA ASN A 120 16.79 5.39 -14.79
C ASN A 120 15.29 5.16 -14.61
N MET A 121 14.82 4.85 -13.39
CA MET A 121 13.41 4.71 -13.10
C MET A 121 12.64 6.01 -13.35
N ALA A 122 13.15 7.15 -12.88
CA ALA A 122 12.51 8.45 -13.10
C ALA A 122 12.38 8.80 -14.58
N PHE A 123 13.34 8.39 -15.42
CA PHE A 123 13.29 8.60 -16.86
C PHE A 123 12.19 7.76 -17.55
N LEU A 124 11.93 6.56 -17.06
CA LEU A 124 10.96 5.63 -17.63
C LEU A 124 9.54 5.84 -17.08
N MET A 125 9.42 6.40 -15.88
CA MET A 125 8.17 6.49 -15.13
C MET A 125 7.29 7.64 -15.62
N PRO A 126 5.94 7.48 -15.69
CA PRO A 126 5.03 8.57 -15.99
C PRO A 126 4.96 9.57 -14.82
N ASP A 127 4.71 10.86 -15.11
CA ASP A 127 4.62 11.92 -14.11
C ASP A 127 3.41 11.79 -13.17
N LYS A 128 2.36 11.09 -13.61
CA LYS A 128 1.11 10.91 -12.87
C LYS A 128 0.66 9.45 -12.88
N ARG A 129 -0.01 9.05 -11.81
CA ARG A 129 -0.67 7.74 -11.75
C ARG A 129 -1.85 7.70 -12.73
N PRO A 130 -1.96 6.65 -13.56
CA PRO A 130 -3.09 6.49 -14.48
C PRO A 130 -4.46 6.40 -13.79
N THR A 131 -4.47 5.94 -12.52
CA THR A 131 -5.69 5.61 -11.78
C THR A 131 -6.37 6.79 -11.09
N ASP A 132 -5.63 7.86 -10.77
CA ASP A 132 -6.14 8.97 -9.98
C ASP A 132 -5.48 10.33 -10.26
N ASN A 133 -4.66 10.42 -11.30
CA ASN A 133 -3.91 11.62 -11.67
C ASN A 133 -3.01 12.21 -10.55
N MET A 134 -2.76 11.45 -9.48
CA MET A 134 -1.82 11.86 -8.44
C MET A 134 -0.39 11.85 -9.00
N GLU A 135 0.42 12.78 -8.51
CA GLU A 135 1.84 12.87 -8.86
C GLU A 135 2.57 11.57 -8.52
N LEU A 136 3.40 11.10 -9.43
CA LEU A 136 4.21 9.91 -9.27
C LEU A 136 5.69 10.26 -9.43
N LYS A 137 6.46 10.15 -8.35
CA LYS A 137 7.91 10.36 -8.33
C LYS A 137 8.59 9.25 -7.56
N VAL A 138 9.84 9.01 -7.85
CA VAL A 138 10.64 7.93 -7.25
C VAL A 138 10.78 8.05 -5.72
N ASP A 139 10.80 9.27 -5.18
CA ASP A 139 10.96 9.56 -3.76
C ASP A 139 9.65 9.80 -3.00
N LEU A 140 8.50 9.77 -3.68
CA LEU A 140 7.21 9.90 -3.00
C LEU A 140 6.86 8.63 -2.22
N PRO A 141 6.13 8.79 -1.09
CA PRO A 141 5.68 7.66 -0.29
C PRO A 141 4.74 6.74 -1.08
N GLN A 142 4.87 5.45 -0.87
CA GLN A 142 4.10 4.42 -1.57
C GLN A 142 3.69 3.29 -0.61
N GLU A 143 2.77 2.44 -1.04
CA GLU A 143 2.31 1.26 -0.31
C GLU A 143 3.42 0.21 -0.25
N GLU A 144 3.81 -0.15 0.96
CA GLU A 144 4.89 -1.11 1.19
C GLU A 144 4.60 -2.52 0.71
N GLU A 145 3.32 -2.88 0.53
CA GLU A 145 2.96 -4.21 0.03
C GLU A 145 3.56 -4.51 -1.35
N PHE A 146 3.79 -3.49 -2.19
CA PHE A 146 4.51 -3.66 -3.45
C PHE A 146 5.98 -4.04 -3.23
N ALA A 147 6.64 -3.48 -2.21
CA ALA A 147 8.00 -3.89 -1.84
C ALA A 147 8.00 -5.32 -1.30
N LEU A 148 7.08 -5.61 -0.36
CA LEU A 148 6.95 -6.92 0.26
C LEU A 148 6.71 -8.02 -0.78
N SER A 149 5.89 -7.77 -1.83
CA SER A 149 5.65 -8.75 -2.90
C SER A 149 6.90 -9.08 -3.73
N ASN A 150 7.91 -8.20 -3.71
CA ASN A 150 9.21 -8.45 -4.30
C ASN A 150 10.24 -9.07 -3.34
N MET A 151 9.97 -9.02 -2.01
CA MET A 151 10.89 -9.50 -0.98
C MET A 151 10.54 -10.90 -0.45
N MET A 152 9.25 -11.31 -0.55
CA MET A 152 8.77 -12.61 -0.08
C MET A 152 7.54 -13.08 -0.87
N PRO A 153 7.23 -14.39 -0.88
CA PRO A 153 6.06 -14.93 -1.61
C PRO A 153 4.73 -14.81 -0.86
N TYR A 154 4.74 -14.43 0.41
CA TYR A 154 3.60 -14.47 1.34
C TYR A 154 2.95 -13.10 1.47
N THR A 155 2.45 -12.54 0.35
CA THR A 155 1.85 -11.19 0.31
C THR A 155 0.51 -11.18 -0.41
N TYR A 156 -0.36 -10.29 0.03
CA TYR A 156 -1.65 -10.13 -0.59
C TYR A 156 -1.55 -9.65 -2.05
N TYR A 157 -0.58 -8.77 -2.38
CA TYR A 157 -0.46 -8.18 -3.72
C TYR A 157 -0.04 -9.17 -4.81
N ASN A 158 0.20 -10.43 -4.49
CA ASN A 158 0.31 -11.48 -5.50
C ASN A 158 -0.96 -11.64 -6.35
N PHE A 159 -2.14 -11.18 -5.88
CA PHE A 159 -3.37 -11.19 -6.66
C PHE A 159 -3.30 -10.29 -7.91
N TRP A 160 -2.46 -9.25 -7.91
CA TRP A 160 -2.26 -8.41 -9.10
C TRP A 160 -1.70 -9.21 -10.27
N PHE A 161 -0.88 -10.22 -9.99
CA PHE A 161 -0.23 -11.05 -10.99
C PHE A 161 -1.04 -12.31 -11.30
N PHE A 162 -1.68 -12.87 -10.27
CA PHE A 162 -2.43 -14.13 -10.31
C PHE A 162 -3.86 -13.97 -9.79
N PRO A 163 -4.71 -13.18 -10.49
CA PRO A 163 -6.03 -12.81 -9.98
C PRO A 163 -7.02 -13.98 -9.86
N LYS A 164 -6.78 -15.13 -10.50
CA LYS A 164 -7.60 -16.34 -10.32
C LYS A 164 -7.54 -16.90 -8.89
N ARG A 165 -6.50 -16.52 -8.10
CA ARG A 165 -6.34 -16.91 -6.70
C ARG A 165 -6.57 -15.74 -5.72
N TRP A 166 -7.27 -14.70 -6.13
CA TRP A 166 -7.43 -13.50 -5.33
C TRP A 166 -7.97 -13.76 -3.93
N MET A 167 -9.03 -14.58 -3.81
CA MET A 167 -9.65 -14.87 -2.52
C MET A 167 -8.74 -15.73 -1.62
N GLU A 168 -7.93 -16.61 -2.17
CA GLU A 168 -6.93 -17.35 -1.41
C GLU A 168 -5.86 -16.41 -0.82
N TYR A 169 -5.36 -15.46 -1.62
CA TYR A 169 -4.46 -14.43 -1.11
C TYR A 169 -5.12 -13.52 -0.08
N CYS A 170 -6.42 -13.28 -0.21
CA CYS A 170 -7.20 -12.54 0.78
C CYS A 170 -7.20 -13.25 2.13
N ASP A 171 -7.61 -14.51 2.18
CA ASP A 171 -7.69 -15.27 3.43
C ASP A 171 -6.31 -15.42 4.10
N ARG A 172 -5.30 -15.83 3.32
CA ARG A 172 -3.97 -16.13 3.86
C ARG A 172 -3.15 -14.89 4.17
N TYR A 173 -3.13 -13.90 3.27
CA TYR A 173 -2.12 -12.84 3.33
C TYR A 173 -2.69 -11.43 3.50
N LEU A 174 -4.01 -11.23 3.41
CA LEU A 174 -4.67 -9.99 3.83
C LEU A 174 -5.18 -10.10 5.26
N LEU A 175 -5.89 -11.19 5.57
CA LEU A 175 -6.58 -11.38 6.85
C LEU A 175 -5.79 -12.23 7.85
N PHE A 176 -4.74 -12.90 7.40
CA PHE A 176 -3.93 -13.82 8.20
C PHE A 176 -4.73 -14.94 8.90
N ASN A 177 -5.85 -15.36 8.29
CA ASN A 177 -6.68 -16.42 8.88
C ASN A 177 -6.02 -17.80 8.79
N ASP A 178 -5.45 -18.14 7.61
CA ASP A 178 -4.85 -19.44 7.30
C ASP A 178 -3.34 -19.33 7.03
N ILE A 179 -2.68 -18.36 7.64
CA ILE A 179 -1.22 -18.21 7.55
C ILE A 179 -0.54 -19.17 8.53
N THR A 180 0.54 -19.81 8.11
CA THR A 180 1.34 -20.63 9.02
C THR A 180 2.25 -19.76 9.89
N GLU A 181 2.67 -20.26 11.05
CA GLU A 181 3.61 -19.55 11.94
C GLU A 181 4.93 -19.21 11.22
N GLU A 182 5.41 -20.08 10.33
CA GLU A 182 6.60 -19.81 9.53
C GLU A 182 6.39 -18.67 8.54
N GLU A 183 5.27 -18.67 7.83
CA GLU A 183 4.93 -17.60 6.88
C GLU A 183 4.74 -16.26 7.60
N GLN A 184 4.08 -16.26 8.77
CA GLN A 184 3.91 -15.06 9.60
C GLN A 184 5.26 -14.53 10.08
N ARG A 185 6.15 -15.39 10.56
CA ARG A 185 7.51 -15.01 10.97
C ARG A 185 8.29 -14.42 9.82
N ILE A 186 8.25 -15.03 8.62
CA ILE A 186 8.90 -14.49 7.43
C ILE A 186 8.33 -13.12 7.07
N PHE A 187 7.01 -12.92 7.19
CA PHE A 187 6.38 -11.62 7.01
C PHE A 187 6.94 -10.60 8.00
N MET A 188 6.96 -10.91 9.28
CA MET A 188 7.43 -10.01 10.34
C MET A 188 8.91 -9.63 10.14
N ASP A 189 9.78 -10.58 9.86
CA ASP A 189 11.21 -10.37 9.62
C ASP A 189 11.44 -9.50 8.36
N THR A 190 10.70 -9.78 7.29
CA THR A 190 10.81 -9.04 6.02
C THR A 190 10.27 -7.62 6.16
N PHE A 191 9.16 -7.44 6.85
CA PHE A 191 8.59 -6.12 7.10
C PHE A 191 9.50 -5.28 8.01
N MET A 192 10.06 -5.86 9.09
CA MET A 192 11.05 -5.18 9.94
C MET A 192 12.28 -4.74 9.14
N ARG A 193 12.78 -5.59 8.24
CA ARG A 193 13.87 -5.21 7.33
C ARG A 193 13.49 -3.99 6.48
N LEU A 194 12.31 -4.02 5.87
CA LEU A 194 11.82 -2.91 5.03
C LEU A 194 11.72 -1.61 5.83
N VAL A 195 11.14 -1.67 7.04
CA VAL A 195 11.02 -0.52 7.96
C VAL A 195 12.40 0.08 8.24
N LYS A 196 13.37 -0.73 8.68
CA LYS A 196 14.73 -0.26 9.01
C LYS A 196 15.43 0.40 7.82
N VAL A 197 15.33 -0.19 6.63
CA VAL A 197 15.96 0.36 5.43
C VAL A 197 15.25 1.63 4.96
N SER A 198 13.93 1.69 5.07
CA SER A 198 13.15 2.89 4.72
C SER A 198 13.49 4.07 5.62
N LEU A 199 13.57 3.85 6.93
CA LEU A 199 14.03 4.86 7.89
C LEU A 199 15.44 5.34 7.59
N TRP A 200 16.36 4.42 7.33
CA TRP A 200 17.72 4.76 6.95
C TRP A 200 17.79 5.66 5.71
N ASN A 201 17.01 5.34 4.69
CA ASN A 201 17.00 6.06 3.41
C ASN A 201 16.34 7.44 3.47
N THR A 202 15.43 7.64 4.40
CA THR A 202 14.67 8.90 4.55
C THR A 202 15.17 9.74 5.72
N ASN A 203 16.12 9.22 6.53
CA ASN A 203 16.58 9.81 7.78
C ASN A 203 15.44 10.09 8.78
N GLY A 204 14.37 9.27 8.73
CA GLY A 204 13.26 9.38 9.66
C GLY A 204 13.54 8.63 10.97
N THR A 205 12.90 9.08 12.07
CA THR A 205 12.99 8.45 13.40
C THR A 205 11.78 7.56 13.70
N GLN A 206 10.65 7.82 13.06
CA GLN A 206 9.41 7.04 13.17
C GLN A 206 8.93 6.59 11.78
N TYR A 207 8.60 5.31 11.63
CA TYR A 207 8.09 4.79 10.37
C TYR A 207 6.62 5.16 10.15
N LEU A 208 6.35 5.75 8.99
CA LEU A 208 4.99 6.06 8.52
C LEU A 208 4.58 5.03 7.48
N SER A 209 3.62 4.21 7.84
CA SER A 209 3.04 3.18 6.99
C SER A 209 1.71 3.64 6.40
N LYS A 210 1.49 3.40 5.12
CA LYS A 210 0.17 3.47 4.51
C LYS A 210 0.00 2.29 3.56
N ASN A 211 -0.65 1.27 4.06
CA ASN A 211 -0.84 0.00 3.35
C ASN A 211 -2.23 -0.55 3.64
N PRO A 212 -3.20 -0.45 2.72
CA PRO A 212 -4.55 -0.95 2.96
C PRO A 212 -4.59 -2.41 3.49
N PRO A 213 -3.72 -3.34 3.05
CA PRO A 213 -3.63 -4.67 3.65
C PRO A 213 -3.39 -4.70 5.17
N HIS A 214 -2.71 -3.71 5.74
CA HIS A 214 -2.48 -3.64 7.18
C HIS A 214 -3.76 -3.48 8.01
N THR A 215 -4.84 -3.03 7.40
CA THR A 215 -6.17 -2.96 8.02
C THR A 215 -6.66 -4.35 8.49
N GLY A 216 -6.27 -5.41 7.82
CA GLY A 216 -6.59 -6.79 8.20
C GLY A 216 -5.53 -7.50 9.07
N ARG A 217 -4.53 -6.76 9.56
CA ARG A 217 -3.37 -7.34 10.26
C ARG A 217 -3.04 -6.61 11.57
N VAL A 218 -4.01 -5.92 12.17
CA VAL A 218 -3.79 -5.08 13.38
C VAL A 218 -3.15 -5.88 14.50
N LYS A 219 -3.64 -7.10 14.76
CA LYS A 219 -3.07 -8.01 15.76
C LYS A 219 -1.58 -8.25 15.52
N THR A 220 -1.19 -8.66 14.31
CA THR A 220 0.22 -8.93 13.97
C THR A 220 1.09 -7.67 14.06
N LEU A 221 0.55 -6.51 13.68
CA LEU A 221 1.27 -5.24 13.82
C LEU A 221 1.53 -4.90 15.29
N LEU A 222 0.58 -5.16 16.19
CA LEU A 222 0.75 -4.96 17.63
C LEU A 222 1.71 -5.99 18.26
N GLU A 223 1.77 -7.21 17.74
CA GLU A 223 2.79 -8.19 18.12
C GLU A 223 4.21 -7.71 17.78
N MET A 224 4.38 -7.02 16.66
CA MET A 224 5.65 -6.43 16.23
C MET A 224 5.98 -5.11 16.92
N PHE A 225 4.97 -4.28 17.15
CA PHE A 225 5.08 -2.88 17.61
C PHE A 225 3.99 -2.59 18.65
N PRO A 226 4.20 -2.96 19.91
CA PRO A 226 3.16 -2.87 20.95
C PRO A 226 2.63 -1.47 21.23
N ASN A 227 3.41 -0.42 20.94
CA ASN A 227 3.02 0.98 21.11
C ASN A 227 2.73 1.69 19.79
N ALA A 228 2.52 0.93 18.70
CA ALA A 228 2.17 1.51 17.41
C ALA A 228 0.92 2.38 17.50
N LYS A 229 0.88 3.40 16.65
CA LYS A 229 -0.24 4.34 16.57
C LYS A 229 -0.96 4.16 15.24
N PHE A 230 -2.27 4.40 15.25
CA PHE A 230 -3.13 4.09 14.12
C PHE A 230 -4.05 5.25 13.78
N ILE A 231 -4.15 5.55 12.50
CA ILE A 231 -5.18 6.43 11.93
C ILE A 231 -6.04 5.54 11.02
N TYR A 232 -7.32 5.41 11.31
CA TYR A 232 -8.25 4.66 10.47
C TYR A 232 -9.16 5.60 9.69
N LEU A 233 -9.13 5.50 8.35
CA LEU A 233 -9.94 6.34 7.48
C LEU A 233 -11.22 5.63 7.05
N LYS A 234 -12.36 6.20 7.46
CA LYS A 234 -13.69 5.87 6.99
C LYS A 234 -14.04 6.78 5.81
N ARG A 235 -14.72 6.27 4.83
CA ARG A 235 -15.20 7.06 3.69
C ARG A 235 -16.54 6.51 3.22
N ASN A 236 -17.37 7.40 2.64
CA ASN A 236 -18.67 7.03 2.09
C ASN A 236 -18.56 5.80 1.18
N PRO A 237 -19.22 4.67 1.55
CA PRO A 237 -19.10 3.39 0.84
C PRO A 237 -19.50 3.46 -0.65
N TYR A 238 -20.47 4.30 -1.04
CA TYR A 238 -20.84 4.48 -2.44
C TYR A 238 -19.70 5.08 -3.25
N THR A 239 -19.03 6.10 -2.70
CA THR A 239 -17.84 6.70 -3.33
C THR A 239 -16.69 5.71 -3.42
N VAL A 240 -16.44 4.95 -2.35
CA VAL A 240 -15.40 3.92 -2.30
C VAL A 240 -15.66 2.85 -3.35
N PHE A 241 -16.91 2.39 -3.50
CA PHE A 241 -17.30 1.36 -4.44
C PHE A 241 -16.96 1.75 -5.89
N GLU A 242 -17.45 2.92 -6.35
CA GLU A 242 -17.20 3.39 -7.72
C GLU A 242 -15.71 3.63 -7.99
N SER A 243 -15.02 4.24 -7.01
CA SER A 243 -13.59 4.48 -7.13
C SER A 243 -12.78 3.18 -7.15
N THR A 244 -13.21 2.16 -6.40
CA THR A 244 -12.56 0.85 -6.30
C THR A 244 -12.77 0.04 -7.58
N ARG A 245 -13.98 0.05 -8.14
CA ARG A 245 -14.28 -0.58 -9.43
C ARG A 245 -13.32 -0.07 -10.50
N SER A 246 -13.23 1.24 -10.68
CA SER A 246 -12.33 1.86 -11.65
C SER A 246 -10.85 1.54 -11.36
N PHE A 247 -10.44 1.61 -10.09
CA PHE A 247 -9.07 1.36 -9.66
C PHE A 247 -8.61 -0.07 -9.99
N PHE A 248 -9.35 -1.08 -9.56
CA PHE A 248 -8.93 -2.47 -9.76
C PHE A 248 -8.99 -2.87 -11.23
N THR A 249 -10.05 -2.47 -11.97
CA THR A 249 -10.14 -2.75 -13.40
C THR A 249 -8.94 -2.20 -14.17
N ASN A 250 -8.55 -0.96 -13.90
CA ASN A 250 -7.44 -0.33 -14.62
C ASN A 250 -6.05 -0.80 -14.15
N THR A 251 -5.90 -1.18 -12.86
CA THR A 251 -4.60 -1.58 -12.31
C THR A 251 -4.26 -3.04 -12.58
N ILE A 252 -5.24 -3.94 -12.57
CA ILE A 252 -5.00 -5.37 -12.83
C ILE A 252 -4.52 -5.59 -14.27
N GLN A 253 -5.10 -4.89 -15.24
CA GLN A 253 -4.83 -5.11 -16.66
C GLN A 253 -3.32 -5.08 -17.02
N PRO A 254 -2.54 -4.06 -16.63
CA PRO A 254 -1.11 -4.02 -16.95
C PRO A 254 -0.25 -5.00 -16.14
N LEU A 255 -0.70 -5.44 -14.96
CA LEU A 255 0.11 -6.24 -14.04
C LEU A 255 -0.10 -7.75 -14.17
N ARG A 256 -1.28 -8.17 -14.58
CA ARG A 256 -1.71 -9.58 -14.59
C ARG A 256 -0.89 -10.49 -15.51
N LEU A 257 -0.81 -11.77 -15.12
CA LEU A 257 -0.28 -12.89 -15.87
C LEU A 257 -1.36 -13.95 -16.20
N GLN A 258 -2.61 -13.65 -15.80
CA GLN A 258 -3.78 -14.49 -16.02
C GLN A 258 -4.96 -13.62 -16.46
N ASP A 259 -5.86 -14.21 -17.25
CA ASP A 259 -7.11 -13.54 -17.63
C ASP A 259 -8.10 -13.55 -16.46
N ILE A 260 -8.80 -12.43 -16.31
CA ILE A 260 -9.89 -12.21 -15.35
C ILE A 260 -10.90 -11.25 -15.97
N THR A 261 -12.18 -11.50 -15.77
CA THR A 261 -13.27 -10.62 -16.26
C THR A 261 -13.57 -9.48 -15.28
N ASN A 262 -14.23 -8.43 -15.76
CA ASN A 262 -14.63 -7.30 -14.91
C ASN A 262 -15.64 -7.74 -13.83
N GLU A 263 -16.53 -8.69 -14.15
CA GLU A 263 -17.48 -9.25 -13.19
C GLU A 263 -16.77 -10.00 -12.07
N GLN A 264 -15.72 -10.76 -12.39
CA GLN A 264 -14.89 -11.43 -11.38
C GLN A 264 -14.13 -10.44 -10.52
N ILE A 265 -13.59 -9.36 -11.13
CA ILE A 265 -12.94 -8.27 -10.38
C ILE A 265 -13.92 -7.65 -9.40
N GLU A 266 -15.16 -7.34 -9.87
CA GLU A 266 -16.20 -6.74 -9.04
C GLU A 266 -16.60 -7.65 -7.88
N ALA A 267 -16.88 -8.91 -8.14
CA ALA A 267 -17.23 -9.88 -7.10
C ALA A 267 -16.13 -10.01 -6.04
N ASN A 268 -14.85 -10.05 -6.46
CA ASN A 268 -13.73 -10.17 -5.55
C ASN A 268 -13.56 -8.92 -4.67
N PHE A 269 -13.60 -7.71 -5.21
CA PHE A 269 -13.40 -6.53 -4.38
C PHE A 269 -14.59 -6.26 -3.44
N ILE A 270 -15.81 -6.63 -3.84
CA ILE A 270 -16.97 -6.57 -2.95
C ILE A 270 -16.74 -7.43 -1.71
N GLU A 271 -16.31 -8.66 -1.91
CA GLU A 271 -16.08 -9.61 -0.82
C GLU A 271 -14.85 -9.22 0.03
N VAL A 272 -13.77 -8.73 -0.60
CA VAL A 272 -12.59 -8.24 0.12
C VAL A 272 -12.95 -7.08 1.05
N TYR A 273 -13.75 -6.11 0.58
CA TYR A 273 -14.18 -5.00 1.43
C TYR A 273 -14.94 -5.49 2.67
N ARG A 274 -15.90 -6.38 2.45
CA ARG A 274 -16.73 -6.95 3.53
C ARG A 274 -15.88 -7.66 4.58
N ARG A 275 -14.96 -8.53 4.14
CA ARG A 275 -14.07 -9.27 5.04
C ARG A 275 -13.10 -8.34 5.77
N LEU A 276 -12.53 -7.38 5.08
CA LEU A 276 -11.60 -6.42 5.66
C LEU A 276 -12.27 -5.54 6.72
N PHE A 277 -13.52 -5.11 6.47
CA PHE A 277 -14.32 -4.39 7.45
C PHE A 277 -14.51 -5.19 8.73
N TYR A 278 -14.99 -6.43 8.64
CA TYR A 278 -15.20 -7.27 9.82
C TYR A 278 -13.91 -7.60 10.55
N LYS A 279 -12.83 -7.85 9.83
CA LYS A 279 -11.52 -8.12 10.43
C LYS A 279 -11.00 -6.93 11.23
N TYR A 280 -11.14 -5.71 10.70
CA TYR A 280 -10.78 -4.51 11.43
C TYR A 280 -11.65 -4.31 12.67
N GLU A 281 -12.97 -4.45 12.55
CA GLU A 281 -13.89 -4.32 13.69
C GLU A 281 -13.59 -5.36 14.78
N GLU A 282 -13.18 -6.57 14.40
CA GLU A 282 -12.74 -7.63 15.32
C GLU A 282 -11.43 -7.28 16.05
N GLU A 283 -10.45 -6.67 15.37
CA GLU A 283 -9.11 -6.46 15.92
C GLU A 283 -8.86 -5.06 16.51
N LYS A 284 -9.65 -4.04 16.14
CA LYS A 284 -9.40 -2.66 16.57
C LYS A 284 -9.39 -2.47 18.09
N HIS A 285 -10.12 -3.30 18.84
CA HIS A 285 -10.15 -3.24 20.30
C HIS A 285 -8.84 -3.71 20.97
N LEU A 286 -7.94 -4.35 20.19
CA LEU A 286 -6.60 -4.72 20.65
C LEU A 286 -5.66 -3.52 20.71
N ILE A 287 -5.99 -2.42 20.01
CA ILE A 287 -5.17 -1.21 19.99
C ILE A 287 -5.26 -0.54 21.37
N PRO A 288 -4.12 -0.22 22.01
CA PRO A 288 -4.11 0.46 23.30
C PRO A 288 -4.89 1.78 23.25
N GLU A 289 -5.55 2.11 24.36
CA GLU A 289 -6.27 3.38 24.50
C GLU A 289 -5.34 4.58 24.22
N GLY A 290 -5.81 5.54 23.44
CA GLY A 290 -5.04 6.71 23.00
C GLY A 290 -4.14 6.47 21.77
N ASN A 291 -4.05 5.22 21.24
CA ASN A 291 -3.24 4.91 20.07
C ASN A 291 -4.06 4.75 18.78
N LEU A 292 -5.36 5.02 18.79
CA LEU A 292 -6.22 4.97 17.59
C LEU A 292 -7.01 6.26 17.43
N VAL A 293 -6.99 6.81 16.22
CA VAL A 293 -7.91 7.88 15.79
C VAL A 293 -8.65 7.41 14.55
N GLU A 294 -9.98 7.38 14.62
CA GLU A 294 -10.84 7.07 13.48
C GLU A 294 -11.41 8.37 12.89
N VAL A 295 -11.26 8.57 11.59
CA VAL A 295 -11.61 9.83 10.90
C VAL A 295 -12.48 9.55 9.68
N LYS A 296 -13.59 10.31 9.51
CA LYS A 296 -14.29 10.36 8.23
C LYS A 296 -13.49 11.21 7.25
N PHE A 297 -13.21 10.65 6.08
CA PHE A 297 -12.42 11.36 5.07
C PHE A 297 -13.08 12.66 4.63
N GLU A 298 -14.40 12.69 4.59
CA GLU A 298 -15.20 13.87 4.24
C GLU A 298 -14.99 15.03 5.24
N ASP A 299 -14.82 14.72 6.54
CA ASP A 299 -14.51 15.72 7.56
C ASP A 299 -13.05 16.14 7.49
N PHE A 300 -12.14 15.18 7.31
CA PHE A 300 -10.72 15.47 7.10
C PHE A 300 -10.49 16.43 5.94
N GLU A 301 -11.20 16.23 4.85
CA GLU A 301 -11.03 17.00 3.64
C GLU A 301 -11.56 18.44 3.72
N LYS A 302 -12.59 18.71 4.55
CA LYS A 302 -13.13 20.07 4.79
C LYS A 302 -12.06 21.01 5.35
N ASP A 303 -11.28 20.52 6.32
CA ASP A 303 -10.14 21.24 6.89
C ASP A 303 -9.01 20.26 7.22
N ALA A 304 -8.25 19.90 6.18
CA ALA A 304 -7.17 18.93 6.31
C ALA A 304 -6.04 19.41 7.25
N PHE A 305 -5.86 20.73 7.38
CA PHE A 305 -4.83 21.26 8.26
C PHE A 305 -5.23 21.09 9.74
N ALA A 306 -6.41 21.58 10.13
CA ALA A 306 -6.90 21.46 11.50
C ALA A 306 -7.09 20.00 11.92
N MET A 307 -7.58 19.14 11.00
CA MET A 307 -7.68 17.70 11.27
C MET A 307 -6.32 17.04 11.47
N THR A 308 -5.30 17.44 10.71
CA THR A 308 -3.93 16.93 10.91
C THR A 308 -3.41 17.35 12.29
N GLU A 309 -3.55 18.63 12.67
CA GLU A 309 -3.17 19.12 14.01
C GLU A 309 -3.88 18.35 15.13
N ASN A 310 -5.17 18.11 14.98
CA ASN A 310 -5.95 17.32 15.94
C ASN A 310 -5.43 15.88 16.07
N ILE A 311 -5.10 15.21 14.95
CA ILE A 311 -4.54 13.85 14.96
C ILE A 311 -3.19 13.82 15.69
N TYR A 312 -2.30 14.81 15.43
CA TYR A 312 -1.04 14.91 16.16
C TYR A 312 -1.25 15.03 17.66
N GLY A 313 -2.20 15.89 18.08
CA GLY A 313 -2.56 16.05 19.50
C GLY A 313 -3.16 14.79 20.10
N SER A 314 -4.13 14.18 19.44
CA SER A 314 -4.85 13.00 19.94
C SER A 314 -3.95 11.77 20.08
N LEU A 315 -3.01 11.58 19.15
CA LEU A 315 -2.04 10.48 19.19
C LEU A 315 -0.74 10.84 19.91
N ASN A 316 -0.63 12.06 20.44
CA ASN A 316 0.60 12.57 21.06
C ASN A 316 1.84 12.33 20.17
N LEU A 317 1.75 12.76 18.89
CA LEU A 317 2.85 12.66 17.93
C LEU A 317 3.78 13.87 18.06
N PRO A 318 5.10 13.66 17.95
CA PRO A 318 6.07 14.77 17.87
C PRO A 318 6.04 15.42 16.48
N GLY A 319 6.67 16.60 16.34
CA GLY A 319 7.07 17.16 15.05
C GLY A 319 6.06 18.08 14.37
N PHE A 320 4.82 18.24 14.88
CA PHE A 320 3.82 19.08 14.22
C PHE A 320 4.26 20.54 14.06
N LYS A 321 4.86 21.13 15.09
CA LYS A 321 5.28 22.54 15.07
C LYS A 321 6.34 22.78 13.99
N GLU A 322 7.28 21.88 13.86
CA GLU A 322 8.38 21.91 12.92
C GLU A 322 7.91 21.65 11.46
N SER A 323 6.91 20.81 11.31
CA SER A 323 6.36 20.41 9.99
C SER A 323 5.24 21.32 9.47
N LYS A 324 4.69 22.20 10.32
CA LYS A 324 3.53 23.05 10.02
C LYS A 324 3.63 23.78 8.68
N ALA A 325 4.75 24.46 8.44
CA ALA A 325 4.96 25.22 7.19
C ALA A 325 5.03 24.33 5.94
N ASP A 326 5.62 23.14 6.05
CA ASP A 326 5.70 22.20 4.93
C ASP A 326 4.33 21.56 4.64
N ILE A 327 3.53 21.28 5.68
CA ILE A 327 2.13 20.82 5.56
C ILE A 327 1.27 21.90 4.88
N GLU A 328 1.31 23.15 5.36
CA GLU A 328 0.57 24.26 4.74
C GLU A 328 0.94 24.46 3.26
N LYS A 329 2.21 24.41 2.95
CA LYS A 329 2.74 24.50 1.57
C LYS A 329 2.23 23.35 0.69
N TYR A 330 2.20 22.13 1.21
CA TYR A 330 1.67 20.96 0.49
C TYR A 330 0.17 21.15 0.20
N LEU A 331 -0.62 21.50 1.21
CA LEU A 331 -2.05 21.71 1.09
C LEU A 331 -2.36 22.88 0.14
N GLY A 332 -1.58 23.95 0.19
CA GLY A 332 -1.70 25.10 -0.73
C GLY A 332 -1.55 24.68 -2.21
N LYS A 333 -0.62 23.77 -2.51
CA LYS A 333 -0.44 23.23 -3.88
C LYS A 333 -1.60 22.34 -4.34
N LYS A 334 -2.37 21.79 -3.41
CA LYS A 334 -3.53 20.93 -3.71
C LYS A 334 -4.85 21.68 -3.81
N LYS A 335 -4.88 22.99 -3.51
CA LYS A 335 -6.03 23.84 -3.76
C LYS A 335 -6.36 23.82 -5.27
N GLY A 336 -7.56 23.36 -5.61
CA GLY A 336 -8.01 23.22 -7.02
C GLY A 336 -7.86 21.80 -7.61
N TYR A 337 -7.40 20.81 -6.84
CA TYR A 337 -7.47 19.42 -7.27
C TYR A 337 -8.94 19.01 -7.47
N LYS A 338 -9.29 18.69 -8.73
CA LYS A 338 -10.64 18.21 -9.07
C LYS A 338 -10.73 16.72 -8.80
N LYS A 339 -11.57 16.35 -7.86
CA LYS A 339 -11.92 14.95 -7.59
C LYS A 339 -12.87 14.40 -8.64
N ASN A 340 -12.85 13.11 -8.81
CA ASN A 340 -13.90 12.43 -9.55
C ASN A 340 -15.23 12.60 -8.79
N GLN A 341 -16.23 13.15 -9.47
CA GLN A 341 -17.61 13.15 -8.98
C GLN A 341 -18.32 11.94 -9.57
N TYR A 342 -18.91 11.14 -8.71
CA TYR A 342 -19.63 9.93 -9.11
C TYR A 342 -21.12 10.20 -9.06
N LYS A 343 -21.84 9.84 -10.14
CA LYS A 343 -23.29 9.61 -10.09
C LYS A 343 -23.49 8.16 -9.81
N TYR A 344 -24.20 7.86 -8.74
CA TYR A 344 -24.46 6.47 -8.37
C TYR A 344 -25.64 5.96 -9.19
N GLU A 345 -25.41 4.92 -9.99
CA GLU A 345 -26.46 4.20 -10.71
C GLU A 345 -27.23 3.33 -9.72
N ASP A 346 -28.49 3.04 -10.01
CA ASP A 346 -29.34 2.18 -9.17
C ASP A 346 -28.70 0.81 -8.88
N ARG A 347 -27.95 0.28 -9.83
CA ARG A 347 -27.19 -0.95 -9.66
C ARG A 347 -26.12 -0.81 -8.58
N THR A 348 -25.38 0.28 -8.59
CA THR A 348 -24.34 0.57 -7.57
C THR A 348 -24.96 0.72 -6.20
N VAL A 349 -26.07 1.47 -6.11
CA VAL A 349 -26.79 1.67 -4.85
C VAL A 349 -27.18 0.33 -4.24
N ARG A 350 -27.87 -0.52 -5.02
CA ARG A 350 -28.27 -1.87 -4.56
C ARG A 350 -27.08 -2.72 -4.10
N LEU A 351 -26.01 -2.78 -4.91
CA LEU A 351 -24.83 -3.58 -4.56
C LEU A 351 -24.16 -3.12 -3.26
N VAL A 352 -24.08 -1.81 -3.04
CA VAL A 352 -23.52 -1.25 -1.80
C VAL A 352 -24.42 -1.53 -0.60
N GLU A 353 -25.74 -1.33 -0.73
CA GLU A 353 -26.68 -1.59 0.35
C GLU A 353 -26.71 -3.08 0.73
N GLU A 354 -26.75 -3.98 -0.25
CA GLU A 354 -26.78 -5.43 -0.03
C GLU A 354 -25.47 -5.98 0.55
N ASN A 355 -24.30 -5.48 0.10
CA ASN A 355 -23.02 -6.08 0.45
C ASN A 355 -22.21 -5.28 1.48
N TRP A 356 -22.38 -3.94 1.54
CA TRP A 356 -21.64 -3.03 2.41
C TRP A 356 -22.56 -2.23 3.37
N GLY A 357 -23.81 -2.64 3.50
CA GLY A 357 -24.79 -2.03 4.41
C GLY A 357 -24.31 -1.96 5.86
N MET A 358 -23.44 -2.89 6.29
CA MET A 358 -22.81 -2.84 7.61
C MET A 358 -21.98 -1.57 7.80
N ALA A 359 -21.20 -1.16 6.79
CA ALA A 359 -20.38 0.06 6.86
C ALA A 359 -21.23 1.34 6.80
N LEU A 360 -22.30 1.33 5.99
CA LEU A 360 -23.29 2.43 5.97
C LEU A 360 -23.87 2.66 7.36
N LYS A 361 -24.33 1.59 7.99
CA LYS A 361 -24.95 1.63 9.33
C LYS A 361 -23.96 2.06 10.40
N GLU A 362 -22.79 1.40 10.47
CA GLU A 362 -21.77 1.63 11.49
C GLU A 362 -21.20 3.06 11.44
N TRP A 363 -21.00 3.57 10.23
CA TRP A 363 -20.39 4.89 10.07
C TRP A 363 -21.40 6.02 9.86
N GLY A 364 -22.70 5.71 9.79
CA GLY A 364 -23.78 6.70 9.63
C GLY A 364 -23.71 7.41 8.27
N TYR A 365 -23.51 6.66 7.18
CA TYR A 365 -23.64 7.16 5.83
C TYR A 365 -25.01 6.80 5.21
N SER A 366 -25.52 7.73 4.44
CA SER A 366 -26.71 7.56 3.58
C SER A 366 -26.43 8.16 2.21
N LEU A 367 -27.31 7.89 1.24
CA LEU A 367 -27.32 8.56 -0.06
C LEU A 367 -27.53 10.06 0.07
#